data_82a3773368d48a5263358c2f42eaa981
#
_entry.id   82a3773368d48a5263358c2f42eaa981
#
_cell.length_a   1.000
_cell.length_b   1.000
_cell.length_c   1.000
_cell.angle_alpha   90.00
_cell.angle_beta   90.00
_cell.angle_gamma   90.00
#
_symmetry.space_group_name_H-M   'P 1'
#
loop_
_entity.id
_entity.type
_entity.pdbx_description
1 polymer ?
#
loop_
_entity_poly.entity_id
_entity_poly.type
_entity_poly.pdbx_seq_one_letter_code
_entity_poly.pdbx_strand_id
1 'polypeptide(L)'
;EQDVSEAERRNFALGANYQINSKLRAYGRHELVSSIQGLYDLNNNQRRNVTVFGLDSKYNNNGTAFSEYRVRDGISAREAEAAIGLRNRWELEKGFYATTSFEQVKSLSKADTDNQNSDNTAASLGVEYLANPNWKAVARIEARWADQSDTILNNLGIAYKYSDDVTLLAKNVVSL
;
A
#
# COMPACT_ATOMS: atom_id res chain seq x y z
N GLU A 1 17.95 -0.30 0.64
CA GLU A 1 18.12 -1.37 -0.34
C GLU A 1 18.65 -0.74 -1.63
N GLN A 2 19.79 -1.19 -2.11
CA GLN A 2 20.40 -0.66 -3.32
C GLN A 2 20.31 -1.76 -4.37
N ASP A 3 19.55 -1.50 -5.42
CA ASP A 3 19.53 -2.38 -6.59
C ASP A 3 20.84 -2.19 -7.38
N VAL A 4 21.62 -3.25 -7.48
CA VAL A 4 22.96 -3.25 -8.11
C VAL A 4 22.86 -3.27 -9.64
N SER A 5 21.68 -3.59 -10.21
CA SER A 5 21.49 -3.71 -11.66
C SER A 5 21.17 -2.38 -12.35
N GLU A 6 20.67 -1.38 -11.59
CA GLU A 6 20.41 -0.04 -12.12
C GLU A 6 20.87 1.02 -11.09
N ALA A 7 22.02 1.62 -11.34
CA ALA A 7 22.70 2.57 -10.43
C ALA A 7 21.89 3.85 -10.06
N GLU A 8 20.69 4.03 -10.59
CA GLU A 8 19.86 5.23 -10.40
C GLU A 8 18.66 5.04 -9.45
N ARG A 9 18.41 3.83 -8.96
CA ARG A 9 17.27 3.57 -8.04
C ARG A 9 17.73 3.66 -6.60
N ARG A 10 17.53 4.80 -5.97
CA ARG A 10 17.77 5.00 -4.54
C ARG A 10 16.45 5.27 -3.85
N ASN A 11 16.05 4.38 -2.96
CA ASN A 11 14.90 4.58 -2.10
C ASN A 11 15.40 4.93 -0.69
N PHE A 12 14.92 6.02 -0.16
CA PHE A 12 15.16 6.42 1.21
C PHE A 12 13.82 6.65 1.88
N ALA A 13 13.59 6.00 3.01
CA ALA A 13 12.39 6.20 3.81
C ALA A 13 12.78 6.48 5.26
N LEU A 14 12.19 7.50 5.84
CA LEU A 14 12.27 7.84 7.26
C LEU A 14 10.87 7.87 7.83
N GLY A 15 10.66 7.20 8.97
CA GLY A 15 9.37 7.19 9.63
C GLY A 15 9.49 7.23 11.14
N ALA A 16 8.49 7.79 11.76
CA ALA A 16 8.30 7.79 13.21
C ALA A 16 6.86 7.42 13.54
N ASN A 17 6.66 6.78 14.67
CA ASN A 17 5.32 6.52 15.19
C ASN A 17 5.28 6.79 16.69
N TYR A 18 4.12 7.20 17.16
CA TYR A 18 3.86 7.50 18.55
C TYR A 18 2.54 6.86 18.99
N GLN A 19 2.61 5.99 19.98
CA GLN A 19 1.43 5.37 20.57
C GLN A 19 0.79 6.34 21.57
N ILE A 20 -0.37 6.90 21.21
CA ILE A 20 -1.11 7.84 22.06
C ILE A 20 -1.79 7.09 23.21
N ASN A 21 -2.40 5.94 22.90
CA ASN A 21 -2.99 5.03 23.88
C ASN A 21 -3.05 3.60 23.29
N SER A 22 -3.62 2.63 23.99
CA SER A 22 -3.68 1.23 23.56
C SER A 22 -4.39 0.99 22.21
N LYS A 23 -5.19 1.95 21.75
CA LYS A 23 -5.97 1.83 20.51
C LYS A 23 -5.57 2.84 19.44
N LEU A 24 -4.98 3.98 19.80
CA LEU A 24 -4.70 5.09 18.89
C LEU A 24 -3.20 5.31 18.75
N ARG A 25 -2.74 5.33 17.50
CA ARG A 25 -1.36 5.60 17.10
C ARG A 25 -1.30 6.73 16.08
N ALA A 26 -0.39 7.68 16.30
CA ALA A 26 0.01 8.66 15.30
C ALA A 26 1.29 8.19 14.61
N TYR A 27 1.43 8.45 13.31
CA TYR A 27 2.64 8.14 12.57
C TYR A 27 2.94 9.18 11.50
N GLY A 28 4.21 9.29 11.17
CA GLY A 28 4.69 10.08 10.05
C GLY A 28 5.71 9.28 9.25
N ARG A 29 5.67 9.39 7.94
CA ARG A 29 6.62 8.76 7.03
C ARG A 29 6.97 9.72 5.91
N HIS A 30 8.25 9.86 5.64
CA HIS A 30 8.76 10.54 4.47
C HIS A 30 9.52 9.54 3.62
N GLU A 31 9.20 9.45 2.36
CA GLU A 31 9.79 8.51 1.42
C GLU A 31 10.24 9.25 0.17
N LEU A 32 11.53 9.17 -0.11
CA LEU A 32 12.12 9.62 -1.36
C LEU A 32 12.15 8.43 -2.32
N VAL A 33 11.35 8.48 -3.35
CA VAL A 33 11.29 7.43 -4.36
C VAL A 33 11.89 7.98 -5.65
N SER A 34 13.03 7.46 -6.06
CA SER A 34 13.73 7.89 -7.27
C SER A 34 13.11 7.33 -8.55
N SER A 35 12.40 6.20 -8.44
CA SER A 35 11.49 5.67 -9.45
C SER A 35 10.33 5.02 -8.73
N ILE A 36 9.11 5.40 -9.09
CA ILE A 36 7.94 4.81 -8.45
C ILE A 36 7.67 3.45 -9.06
N GLN A 37 8.03 2.44 -8.32
CA GLN A 37 7.29 1.19 -8.36
C GLN A 37 6.38 1.16 -7.14
N GLY A 38 5.38 2.04 -7.11
CA GLY A 38 4.18 1.77 -6.32
C GLY A 38 3.52 0.54 -6.92
N LEU A 39 2.82 -0.26 -6.11
CA LEU A 39 2.07 -1.44 -6.56
C LEU A 39 1.12 -1.15 -7.74
N TYR A 40 0.91 0.11 -8.11
CA TYR A 40 -0.13 0.57 -9.01
C TYR A 40 0.28 1.71 -9.94
N ASP A 41 1.56 2.08 -10.03
CA ASP A 41 1.98 3.20 -10.87
C ASP A 41 2.69 2.68 -12.14
N LEU A 42 2.10 2.94 -13.28
CA LEU A 42 2.62 2.57 -14.61
C LEU A 42 3.64 3.59 -15.16
N ASN A 43 3.90 4.69 -14.46
CA ASN A 43 4.76 5.77 -14.93
C ASN A 43 6.13 5.75 -14.24
N ASN A 44 7.08 5.09 -14.85
CA ASN A 44 8.40 4.76 -14.28
C ASN A 44 9.42 5.91 -14.20
N ASN A 45 9.11 7.14 -14.62
CA ASN A 45 10.15 8.15 -14.85
C ASN A 45 10.09 9.40 -13.96
N GLN A 46 9.24 9.44 -12.95
CA GLN A 46 9.13 10.64 -12.09
C GLN A 46 9.70 10.38 -10.69
N ARG A 47 10.68 11.18 -10.28
CA ARG A 47 11.10 11.27 -8.88
C ARG A 47 9.97 11.93 -8.09
N ARG A 48 9.46 11.25 -7.07
CA ARG A 48 8.45 11.80 -6.18
C ARG A 48 8.88 11.62 -4.74
N ASN A 49 8.73 12.70 -3.98
CA ASN A 49 8.79 12.63 -2.52
C ASN A 49 7.37 12.46 -2.00
N VAL A 50 7.18 11.50 -1.13
CA VAL A 50 5.87 11.29 -0.48
C VAL A 50 6.05 11.48 1.02
N THR A 51 5.31 12.41 1.58
CA THR A 51 5.21 12.60 3.04
C THR A 51 3.82 12.22 3.47
N VAL A 52 3.71 11.33 4.43
CA VAL A 52 2.44 10.87 5.00
C VAL A 52 2.42 11.20 6.48
N PHE A 53 1.36 11.82 6.94
CA PHE A 53 1.01 11.96 8.36
C PHE A 53 -0.32 11.24 8.58
N GLY A 54 -0.36 10.35 9.55
CA GLY A 54 -1.55 9.54 9.75
C GLY A 54 -1.85 9.26 11.22
N LEU A 55 -3.10 8.90 11.40
CA LEU A 55 -3.62 8.34 12.64
C LEU A 55 -4.23 6.99 12.30
N ASP A 56 -3.99 5.99 13.11
CA ASP A 56 -4.75 4.76 13.08
C ASP A 56 -5.37 4.45 14.45
N SER A 57 -6.56 3.89 14.43
CA SER A 57 -7.34 3.54 15.60
C SER A 57 -7.90 2.13 15.49
N LYS A 58 -7.60 1.29 16.48
CA LYS A 58 -8.23 -0.03 16.61
C LYS A 58 -9.66 0.14 17.10
N TYR A 59 -10.65 -0.19 16.26
CA TYR A 59 -12.04 -0.17 16.68
C TYR A 59 -12.53 -1.53 17.24
N ASN A 60 -11.81 -2.62 16.89
CA ASN A 60 -11.96 -3.95 17.50
C ASN A 60 -10.61 -4.70 17.45
N ASN A 61 -10.61 -5.99 17.83
CA ASN A 61 -9.39 -6.81 17.84
C ASN A 61 -8.82 -7.07 16.45
N ASN A 62 -9.66 -7.03 15.42
CA ASN A 62 -9.33 -7.44 14.06
C ASN A 62 -9.39 -6.26 13.08
N GLY A 63 -9.83 -5.09 13.54
CA GLY A 63 -10.11 -3.95 12.69
C GLY A 63 -9.42 -2.67 13.11
N THR A 64 -8.91 -1.95 12.12
CA THR A 64 -8.27 -0.64 12.28
C THR A 64 -8.89 0.34 11.31
N ALA A 65 -9.32 1.49 11.80
CA ALA A 65 -9.64 2.66 11.02
C ALA A 65 -8.39 3.53 10.91
N PHE A 66 -8.17 4.16 9.77
CA PHE A 66 -7.07 5.08 9.56
C PHE A 66 -7.53 6.37 8.87
N SER A 67 -6.78 7.44 9.13
CA SER A 67 -6.88 8.69 8.41
C SER A 67 -5.48 9.20 8.12
N GLU A 68 -5.21 9.56 6.87
CA GLU A 68 -3.90 10.01 6.40
C GLU A 68 -4.01 11.34 5.66
N TYR A 69 -3.03 12.19 5.86
CA TYR A 69 -2.73 13.33 5.02
C TYR A 69 -1.44 13.01 4.25
N ARG A 70 -1.53 12.98 2.93
CA ARG A 70 -0.45 12.61 2.03
C ARG A 70 -0.05 13.83 1.21
N VAL A 71 1.22 14.16 1.21
CA VAL A 71 1.80 15.21 0.36
C VAL A 71 2.76 14.55 -0.61
N ARG A 72 2.52 14.74 -1.89
CA ARG A 72 3.40 14.26 -2.96
C ARG A 72 4.03 15.47 -3.63
N ASP A 73 5.36 15.53 -3.63
CA ASP A 73 6.13 16.53 -4.36
C ASP A 73 6.65 15.89 -5.66
N GLY A 74 6.09 16.30 -6.79
CA GLY A 74 6.59 15.97 -8.11
C GLY A 74 7.49 17.08 -8.67
N ILE A 75 8.12 16.83 -9.81
CA ILE A 75 9.01 17.82 -10.48
C ILE A 75 8.23 19.06 -10.91
N SER A 76 6.95 18.90 -11.24
CA SER A 76 6.10 19.96 -11.80
C SER A 76 5.12 20.57 -10.79
N ALA A 77 4.80 19.89 -9.69
CA ALA A 77 3.82 20.40 -8.75
C ALA A 77 3.76 19.60 -7.43
N ARG A 78 3.14 20.21 -6.42
CA ARG A 78 2.83 19.61 -5.15
C ARG A 78 1.35 19.21 -5.11
N GLU A 79 1.09 17.96 -4.77
CA GLU A 79 -0.25 17.41 -4.58
C GLU A 79 -0.47 17.07 -3.10
N ALA A 80 -1.62 17.43 -2.58
CA ALA A 80 -2.03 17.04 -1.24
C ALA A 80 -3.33 16.23 -1.31
N GLU A 81 -3.36 15.14 -0.58
CA GLU A 81 -4.50 14.22 -0.51
C GLU A 81 -4.87 13.92 0.93
N ALA A 82 -6.15 13.74 1.19
CA ALA A 82 -6.66 13.13 2.41
C ALA A 82 -7.15 11.71 2.09
N ALA A 83 -6.76 10.75 2.89
CA ALA A 83 -7.23 9.38 2.80
C ALA A 83 -7.85 8.94 4.12
N ILE A 84 -8.98 8.24 4.03
CA ILE A 84 -9.60 7.57 5.17
C ILE A 84 -9.89 6.13 4.78
N GLY A 85 -9.87 5.22 5.74
CA GLY A 85 -10.18 3.84 5.41
C GLY A 85 -10.28 2.92 6.62
N LEU A 86 -10.62 1.70 6.30
CA LEU A 86 -10.77 0.58 7.22
C LEU A 86 -9.95 -0.59 6.74
N ARG A 87 -9.33 -1.30 7.68
CA ARG A 87 -8.60 -2.56 7.41
C ARG A 87 -9.01 -3.57 8.46
N ASN A 88 -9.33 -4.77 8.00
CA ASN A 88 -9.64 -5.89 8.87
C ASN A 88 -8.78 -7.09 8.52
N ARG A 89 -8.43 -7.87 9.53
CA ARG A 89 -7.73 -9.14 9.38
C ARG A 89 -8.26 -10.11 10.43
N TRP A 90 -8.93 -11.16 9.97
CA TRP A 90 -9.50 -12.21 10.81
C TRP A 90 -8.68 -13.46 10.67
N GLU A 91 -8.33 -14.07 11.77
CA GLU A 91 -7.82 -15.43 11.80
C GLU A 91 -9.02 -16.38 11.78
N LEU A 92 -9.22 -17.08 10.66
CA LEU A 92 -10.30 -18.05 10.49
C LEU A 92 -9.92 -19.38 11.11
N GLU A 93 -8.66 -19.78 10.91
CA GLU A 93 -8.00 -20.92 11.53
C GLU A 93 -6.53 -20.55 11.77
N LYS A 94 -5.81 -21.34 12.58
CA LYS A 94 -4.41 -21.08 12.90
C LYS A 94 -3.57 -20.93 11.63
N GLY A 95 -3.12 -19.69 11.40
CA GLY A 95 -2.30 -19.33 10.24
C GLY A 95 -3.07 -19.19 8.93
N PHE A 96 -4.40 -19.21 8.95
CA PHE A 96 -5.24 -18.88 7.81
C PHE A 96 -6.07 -17.63 8.11
N TYR A 97 -5.85 -16.57 7.32
CA TYR A 97 -6.44 -15.26 7.55
C TYR A 97 -7.27 -14.80 6.37
N ALA A 98 -8.39 -14.14 6.67
CA ALA A 98 -9.12 -13.32 5.71
C ALA A 98 -8.83 -11.86 5.98
N THR A 99 -8.64 -11.08 4.93
CA THR A 99 -8.37 -9.64 4.99
C THR A 99 -9.37 -8.88 4.16
N THR A 100 -9.83 -7.73 4.66
CA THR A 100 -10.60 -6.76 3.87
C THR A 100 -10.03 -5.38 4.08
N SER A 101 -10.10 -4.54 3.05
CA SER A 101 -9.83 -3.12 3.21
C SER A 101 -10.81 -2.29 2.40
N PHE A 102 -11.03 -1.09 2.90
CA PHE A 102 -11.74 -0.02 2.20
C PHE A 102 -10.94 1.26 2.38
N GLU A 103 -10.77 2.01 1.32
CA GLU A 103 -10.07 3.30 1.34
C GLU A 103 -10.79 4.28 0.45
N GLN A 104 -10.94 5.52 0.92
CA GLN A 104 -11.39 6.65 0.12
C GLN A 104 -10.31 7.72 0.17
N VAL A 105 -9.90 8.18 -0.99
CA VAL A 105 -8.90 9.24 -1.17
C VAL A 105 -9.57 10.44 -1.81
N LYS A 106 -9.27 11.63 -1.28
CA LYS A 106 -9.71 12.92 -1.81
C LYS A 106 -8.52 13.82 -2.07
N SER A 107 -8.45 14.37 -3.26
CA SER A 107 -7.50 15.43 -3.60
C SER A 107 -7.87 16.73 -2.89
N LEU A 108 -6.90 17.32 -2.20
CA LEU A 108 -7.06 18.60 -1.48
C LEU A 108 -6.41 19.77 -2.24
N SER A 109 -5.39 19.51 -3.04
CA SER A 109 -4.78 20.48 -3.93
C SER A 109 -4.41 19.82 -5.24
N LYS A 110 -4.64 20.51 -6.35
CA LYS A 110 -4.32 20.07 -7.69
C LYS A 110 -3.08 20.80 -8.18
N ALA A 111 -2.23 20.11 -8.90
CA ALA A 111 -1.22 20.74 -9.74
C ALA A 111 -1.90 21.43 -10.92
N ASP A 112 -1.51 22.67 -11.21
CA ASP A 112 -2.16 23.52 -12.23
C ASP A 112 -2.11 22.97 -13.68
N THR A 113 -1.38 21.88 -13.92
CA THR A 113 -1.08 21.38 -15.28
C THR A 113 -1.82 20.10 -15.68
N ASP A 114 -2.45 19.39 -14.75
CA ASP A 114 -3.17 18.15 -15.09
C ASP A 114 -4.56 18.15 -14.43
N ASN A 115 -5.58 18.13 -15.26
CA ASN A 115 -6.99 17.95 -14.86
C ASN A 115 -7.29 16.55 -14.25
N GLN A 116 -6.26 15.85 -13.76
CA GLN A 116 -6.41 14.53 -13.18
C GLN A 116 -6.84 14.64 -11.72
N ASN A 117 -8.11 14.39 -11.52
CA ASN A 117 -8.68 14.23 -10.19
C ASN A 117 -8.11 12.93 -9.59
N SER A 118 -7.42 13.02 -8.45
CA SER A 118 -6.91 11.83 -7.75
C SER A 118 -7.94 11.23 -6.78
N ASP A 119 -9.18 11.73 -6.83
CA ASP A 119 -10.27 11.17 -6.03
C ASP A 119 -10.50 9.70 -6.44
N ASN A 120 -10.38 8.82 -5.48
CA ASN A 120 -10.63 7.40 -5.72
C ASN A 120 -11.17 6.70 -4.49
N THR A 121 -11.87 5.61 -4.74
CA THR A 121 -12.36 4.69 -3.72
C THR A 121 -11.83 3.30 -4.06
N ALA A 122 -11.31 2.59 -3.08
CA ALA A 122 -10.83 1.23 -3.27
C ALA A 122 -11.41 0.29 -2.22
N ALA A 123 -11.76 -0.91 -2.64
CA ALA A 123 -12.14 -1.99 -1.76
C ALA A 123 -11.36 -3.25 -2.11
N SER A 124 -10.90 -4.00 -1.11
CA SER A 124 -10.19 -5.23 -1.36
C SER A 124 -10.63 -6.37 -0.43
N LEU A 125 -10.50 -7.57 -0.97
CA LEU A 125 -10.67 -8.83 -0.25
C LEU A 125 -9.44 -9.69 -0.50
N GLY A 126 -8.91 -10.33 0.55
CA GLY A 126 -7.76 -11.21 0.43
C GLY A 126 -7.81 -12.37 1.41
N VAL A 127 -7.00 -13.36 1.09
CA VAL A 127 -6.73 -14.51 1.97
C VAL A 127 -5.23 -14.71 2.07
N GLU A 128 -4.77 -15.12 3.26
CA GLU A 128 -3.37 -15.41 3.55
C GLU A 128 -3.29 -16.78 4.23
N TYR A 129 -2.43 -17.63 3.74
CA TYR A 129 -2.11 -18.90 4.38
C TYR A 129 -0.66 -18.92 4.85
N LEU A 130 -0.45 -18.95 6.16
CA LEU A 130 0.84 -18.86 6.82
C LEU A 130 1.10 -20.03 7.78
N ALA A 131 0.19 -21.02 7.86
CA ALA A 131 0.26 -22.12 8.83
C ALA A 131 1.40 -23.09 8.56
N ASN A 132 1.77 -23.27 7.30
CA ASN A 132 2.80 -24.23 6.91
C ASN A 132 4.19 -23.60 7.00
N PRO A 133 5.19 -24.23 7.68
CA PRO A 133 6.55 -23.69 7.75
C PRO A 133 7.28 -23.66 6.40
N ASN A 134 6.92 -24.56 5.48
CA ASN A 134 7.61 -24.73 4.21
C ASN A 134 6.98 -23.92 3.06
N TRP A 135 5.71 -23.54 3.17
CA TRP A 135 5.08 -22.71 2.14
C TRP A 135 4.05 -21.74 2.70
N LYS A 136 3.92 -20.64 2.03
CA LYS A 136 2.99 -19.56 2.34
C LYS A 136 2.33 -19.10 1.05
N ALA A 137 1.07 -18.72 1.13
CA ALA A 137 0.36 -18.20 -0.02
C ALA A 137 -0.47 -16.97 0.36
N VAL A 138 -0.62 -16.05 -0.58
CA VAL A 138 -1.51 -14.88 -0.48
C VAL A 138 -2.27 -14.71 -1.78
N ALA A 139 -3.54 -14.43 -1.67
CA ALA A 139 -4.37 -14.01 -2.78
C ALA A 139 -5.15 -12.75 -2.39
N ARG A 140 -5.23 -11.76 -3.27
CA ARG A 140 -5.96 -10.52 -3.05
C ARG A 140 -6.58 -10.03 -4.36
N ILE A 141 -7.82 -9.64 -4.28
CA ILE A 141 -8.51 -8.87 -5.32
C ILE A 141 -8.82 -7.48 -4.78
N GLU A 142 -8.66 -6.47 -5.61
CA GLU A 142 -8.96 -5.08 -5.27
C GLU A 142 -9.69 -4.43 -6.43
N ALA A 143 -10.79 -3.76 -6.14
CA ALA A 143 -11.49 -2.90 -7.08
C ALA A 143 -11.22 -1.44 -6.70
N ARG A 144 -10.89 -0.61 -7.68
CA ARG A 144 -10.71 0.83 -7.58
C ARG A 144 -11.66 1.54 -8.50
N TRP A 145 -12.33 2.52 -7.97
CA TRP A 145 -13.21 3.42 -8.69
C TRP A 145 -12.61 4.82 -8.64
N ALA A 146 -12.29 5.37 -9.80
CA ALA A 146 -11.74 6.71 -9.93
C ALA A 146 -12.47 7.46 -11.05
N ASP A 147 -12.39 8.80 -11.04
CA ASP A 147 -13.13 9.64 -11.99
C ASP A 147 -12.80 9.33 -13.48
N GLN A 148 -11.62 8.78 -13.75
CA GLN A 148 -11.16 8.53 -15.13
C GLN A 148 -11.24 7.07 -15.57
N SER A 149 -11.07 6.12 -14.64
CA SER A 149 -11.11 4.69 -14.95
C SER A 149 -11.32 3.85 -13.71
N ASP A 150 -12.12 2.83 -13.85
CA ASP A 150 -12.21 1.75 -12.88
C ASP A 150 -11.12 0.72 -13.16
N THR A 151 -10.58 0.13 -12.10
CA THR A 151 -9.52 -0.85 -12.22
C THR A 151 -9.76 -2.01 -11.26
N ILE A 152 -9.60 -3.23 -11.76
CA ILE A 152 -9.58 -4.44 -10.93
C ILE A 152 -8.16 -4.99 -10.93
N LEU A 153 -7.61 -5.16 -9.72
CA LEU A 153 -6.29 -5.71 -9.48
C LEU A 153 -6.40 -7.08 -8.84
N ASN A 154 -5.70 -8.05 -9.39
CA ASN A 154 -5.57 -9.38 -8.82
C ASN A 154 -4.10 -9.63 -8.49
N ASN A 155 -3.82 -10.04 -7.25
CA ASN A 155 -2.47 -10.33 -6.78
C ASN A 155 -2.45 -11.72 -6.15
N LEU A 156 -1.61 -12.58 -6.69
CA LEU A 156 -1.35 -13.93 -6.17
C LEU A 156 0.13 -14.03 -5.83
N GLY A 157 0.46 -14.58 -4.68
CA GLY A 157 1.83 -14.82 -4.25
C GLY A 157 1.98 -16.16 -3.55
N ILE A 158 3.05 -16.87 -3.85
CA ILE A 158 3.43 -18.12 -3.20
C ILE A 158 4.91 -18.05 -2.86
N ALA A 159 5.25 -18.45 -1.64
CA ALA A 159 6.61 -18.69 -1.20
C ALA A 159 6.75 -20.16 -0.79
N TYR A 160 7.77 -20.84 -1.32
CA TYR A 160 8.06 -22.23 -1.00
C TYR A 160 9.52 -22.39 -0.55
N LYS A 161 9.72 -22.86 0.66
CA LYS A 161 11.04 -23.19 1.21
C LYS A 161 11.45 -24.59 0.70
N TYR A 162 12.36 -24.61 -0.27
CA TYR A 162 12.90 -25.85 -0.83
C TYR A 162 13.95 -26.48 0.09
N SER A 163 14.83 -25.66 0.66
CA SER A 163 15.83 -26.05 1.66
C SER A 163 16.02 -24.94 2.69
N ASP A 164 16.93 -25.10 3.66
CA ASP A 164 17.22 -24.05 4.63
C ASP A 164 17.81 -22.80 3.98
N ASP A 165 18.51 -22.96 2.86
CA ASP A 165 19.19 -21.87 2.14
C ASP A 165 18.43 -21.38 0.90
N VAL A 166 17.39 -22.11 0.45
CA VAL A 166 16.70 -21.81 -0.81
C VAL A 166 15.20 -21.67 -0.60
N THR A 167 14.68 -20.49 -0.95
CA THR A 167 13.24 -20.22 -1.00
C THR A 167 12.85 -19.77 -2.41
N LEU A 168 11.87 -20.43 -2.97
CA LEU A 168 11.27 -20.08 -4.26
C LEU A 168 10.10 -19.11 -4.03
N LEU A 169 10.07 -18.03 -4.80
CA LEU A 169 9.01 -17.03 -4.75
C LEU A 169 8.35 -16.93 -6.13
N ALA A 170 7.03 -16.99 -6.15
CA ALA A 170 6.25 -16.71 -7.35
C ALA A 170 5.21 -15.64 -7.03
N LYS A 171 5.11 -14.64 -7.91
CA LYS A 171 4.12 -13.58 -7.81
C LYS A 171 3.49 -13.32 -9.18
N ASN A 172 2.17 -13.22 -9.20
CA ASN A 172 1.40 -12.81 -10.37
C ASN A 172 0.56 -11.59 -9.99
N VAL A 173 0.59 -10.56 -10.82
CA VAL A 173 -0.25 -9.36 -10.68
C VAL A 173 -0.91 -9.11 -12.03
N VAL A 174 -2.23 -9.03 -12.03
CA VAL A 174 -3.05 -8.72 -13.21
C VAL A 174 -3.88 -7.49 -12.91
N SER A 175 -3.84 -6.52 -13.82
CA SER A 175 -4.69 -5.32 -13.83
C SER A 175 -5.63 -5.38 -15.03
N LEU A 176 -6.89 -5.16 -14.80
CA LEU A 176 -7.96 -5.08 -15.79
C LEU A 176 -8.66 -3.73 -15.69
#